data_62c9d1bf21553d497458ebe0076ddb72
#
_entry.id   62c9d1bf21553d497458ebe0076ddb72
#
_cell.length_a   1.000
_cell.length_b   1.000
_cell.length_c   1.000
_cell.angle_alpha   90.00
_cell.angle_beta   90.00
_cell.angle_gamma   90.00
#
_symmetry.space_group_name_H-M   'P 1'
#
loop_
_entity.id
_entity.type
_entity.pdbx_description
1 polymer ?
#
loop_
_entity_poly.entity_id
_entity_poly.type
_entity_poly.pdbx_seq_one_letter_code
_entity_poly.pdbx_strand_id
1 'polypeptide(L)'
;MILSLLFFSCVGDTQEPDLENPILNTHFTFHQDVNKLYLGLETKTVYHNQQINSVSALWFGIDQGNIPDTLTLTDNGSNGDIIRDDNIYAVKVNNNPLVIQNTLGNDSGSVYIQYRVSFGDSIISEADSFEIGNLIPKIISVVFPDSMQHPTESNYYAIDSIFVSVYDPNGLNDIRNCYLMFQKPDGTYANNGEPIYLYDDGNKSESNISVWDQTANDGIFSRLITIGNENPLGKYYATFYLNDWAGLFTFRSDSVVVHE
;
A
#
# COMPACT_ATOMS: atom_id res chain seq x y z
N MET A 1 -53.77 -8.29 59.99
CA MET A 1 -52.73 -9.19 59.51
C MET A 1 -52.62 -8.98 57.99
N ILE A 2 -51.68 -8.16 57.55
CA ILE A 2 -51.52 -7.74 56.14
C ILE A 2 -50.40 -8.62 55.57
N LEU A 3 -50.73 -9.48 54.60
CA LEU A 3 -49.78 -10.37 53.93
C LEU A 3 -49.17 -9.59 52.75
N SER A 4 -47.88 -9.25 52.88
CA SER A 4 -47.11 -8.60 51.80
C SER A 4 -46.55 -9.68 50.86
N LEU A 5 -47.03 -9.72 49.60
CA LEU A 5 -46.44 -10.53 48.54
C LEU A 5 -45.25 -9.79 47.96
N LEU A 6 -44.05 -10.33 48.15
CA LEU A 6 -42.83 -9.88 47.45
C LEU A 6 -42.78 -10.57 46.08
N PHE A 7 -42.93 -9.82 45.03
CA PHE A 7 -42.60 -10.28 43.66
C PHE A 7 -41.11 -10.13 43.42
N PHE A 8 -40.39 -11.23 43.32
CA PHE A 8 -39.04 -11.24 42.75
C PHE A 8 -39.18 -11.20 41.23
N SER A 9 -38.89 -10.06 40.66
CA SER A 9 -38.67 -9.93 39.23
C SER A 9 -37.26 -10.48 38.94
N CYS A 10 -37.18 -11.65 38.31
CA CYS A 10 -35.97 -12.13 37.67
C CYS A 10 -35.79 -11.27 36.41
N VAL A 11 -34.97 -10.25 36.49
CA VAL A 11 -34.45 -9.58 35.28
C VAL A 11 -33.48 -10.59 34.66
N GLY A 12 -33.96 -11.30 33.64
CA GLY A 12 -33.08 -12.05 32.76
C GLY A 12 -32.17 -11.05 32.07
N ASP A 13 -30.88 -11.23 32.30
CA ASP A 13 -29.84 -10.53 31.55
C ASP A 13 -30.00 -10.95 30.07
N THR A 14 -30.75 -10.18 29.32
CA THR A 14 -30.76 -10.33 27.85
C THR A 14 -29.46 -9.74 27.37
N GLN A 15 -28.42 -10.57 27.31
CA GLN A 15 -27.22 -10.25 26.54
C GLN A 15 -27.71 -9.93 25.12
N GLU A 16 -27.59 -8.65 24.73
CA GLU A 16 -27.81 -8.29 23.34
C GLU A 16 -26.89 -9.17 22.48
N PRO A 17 -27.43 -9.76 21.39
CA PRO A 17 -26.57 -10.55 20.51
C PRO A 17 -25.43 -9.65 20.01
N ASP A 18 -24.20 -10.16 20.12
CA ASP A 18 -23.01 -9.51 19.60
C ASP A 18 -23.20 -9.33 18.07
N LEU A 19 -23.65 -8.15 17.66
CA LEU A 19 -23.87 -7.78 16.25
C LEU A 19 -22.57 -7.49 15.51
N GLU A 20 -21.45 -7.60 16.20
CA GLU A 20 -20.15 -7.30 15.66
C GLU A 20 -19.71 -8.40 14.68
N ASN A 21 -19.50 -8.02 13.40
CA ASN A 21 -18.99 -8.93 12.37
C ASN A 21 -17.69 -9.60 12.86
N PRO A 22 -17.57 -10.94 12.87
CA PRO A 22 -16.33 -11.60 13.23
C PRO A 22 -15.23 -11.46 12.19
N ILE A 23 -15.56 -11.14 10.93
CA ILE A 23 -14.59 -10.83 9.87
C ILE A 23 -14.09 -9.41 10.08
N LEU A 24 -12.78 -9.25 10.27
CA LEU A 24 -12.15 -7.97 10.61
C LEU A 24 -11.53 -7.29 9.41
N ASN A 25 -10.78 -8.04 8.59
CA ASN A 25 -10.14 -7.53 7.39
C ASN A 25 -10.08 -8.61 6.31
N THR A 26 -10.16 -8.17 5.05
CA THR A 26 -9.97 -9.00 3.87
C THR A 26 -8.75 -8.52 3.09
N HIS A 27 -8.02 -9.46 2.49
CA HIS A 27 -6.79 -9.18 1.76
C HIS A 27 -6.76 -9.94 0.44
N PHE A 28 -6.34 -9.26 -0.62
CA PHE A 28 -6.06 -9.88 -1.90
C PHE A 28 -4.86 -9.22 -2.55
N THR A 29 -4.03 -10.04 -3.21
CA THR A 29 -2.94 -9.57 -4.06
C THR A 29 -2.74 -10.51 -5.22
N PHE A 30 -2.62 -9.98 -6.42
CA PHE A 30 -2.15 -10.72 -7.59
C PHE A 30 -0.66 -10.43 -7.80
N HIS A 31 0.20 -11.40 -7.47
CA HIS A 31 1.63 -11.34 -7.72
C HIS A 31 1.89 -11.73 -9.18
N GLN A 32 1.86 -10.75 -10.07
CA GLN A 32 1.98 -10.95 -11.52
C GLN A 32 3.31 -11.58 -11.93
N ASP A 33 4.42 -11.18 -11.30
CA ASP A 33 5.79 -11.64 -11.57
C ASP A 33 5.97 -13.16 -11.39
N VAL A 34 5.25 -13.74 -10.42
CA VAL A 34 5.27 -15.19 -10.13
C VAL A 34 3.95 -15.89 -10.47
N ASN A 35 3.02 -15.16 -11.07
CA ASN A 35 1.69 -15.63 -11.49
C ASN A 35 0.94 -16.37 -10.37
N LYS A 36 0.82 -15.73 -9.18
CA LYS A 36 0.16 -16.28 -8.01
C LYS A 36 -0.85 -15.30 -7.42
N LEU A 37 -1.97 -15.85 -6.96
CA LEU A 37 -2.95 -15.15 -6.15
C LEU A 37 -2.64 -15.38 -4.67
N TYR A 38 -2.72 -14.33 -3.87
CA TYR A 38 -2.75 -14.37 -2.42
C TYR A 38 -4.12 -13.90 -1.96
N LEU A 39 -4.79 -14.70 -1.13
CA LEU A 39 -6.03 -14.35 -0.46
C LEU A 39 -5.84 -14.51 1.03
N GLY A 40 -6.26 -13.51 1.81
CA GLY A 40 -6.14 -13.49 3.27
C GLY A 40 -7.41 -12.97 3.92
N LEU A 41 -7.66 -13.45 5.14
CA LEU A 41 -8.79 -13.06 5.97
C LEU A 41 -8.37 -12.99 7.43
N GLU A 42 -8.52 -11.83 8.06
CA GLU A 42 -8.39 -11.69 9.50
C GLU A 42 -9.77 -11.85 10.15
N THR A 43 -9.88 -12.73 11.16
CA THR A 43 -11.15 -13.01 11.81
C THR A 43 -10.99 -13.31 13.30
N LYS A 44 -12.05 -13.09 14.09
CA LYS A 44 -12.12 -13.54 15.48
C LYS A 44 -12.09 -15.07 15.52
N THR A 45 -11.40 -15.65 16.48
CA THR A 45 -11.33 -17.12 16.67
C THR A 45 -12.61 -17.73 17.26
N VAL A 46 -13.42 -16.89 17.92
CA VAL A 46 -14.67 -17.28 18.58
C VAL A 46 -15.76 -16.31 18.18
N TYR A 47 -16.91 -16.84 17.80
CA TYR A 47 -18.12 -16.08 17.55
C TYR A 47 -19.33 -16.80 18.13
N HIS A 48 -20.16 -16.11 18.92
CA HIS A 48 -21.30 -16.69 19.66
C HIS A 48 -20.93 -17.97 20.44
N ASN A 49 -19.80 -17.96 21.14
CA ASN A 49 -19.24 -19.10 21.89
C ASN A 49 -18.89 -20.33 21.00
N GLN A 50 -18.83 -20.19 19.70
CA GLN A 50 -18.41 -21.24 18.77
C GLN A 50 -17.00 -20.94 18.25
N GLN A 51 -16.17 -21.97 18.20
CA GLN A 51 -14.83 -21.88 17.57
C GLN A 51 -14.94 -21.94 16.04
N ILE A 52 -13.91 -21.46 15.36
CA ILE A 52 -13.78 -21.60 13.90
C ILE A 52 -13.67 -23.08 13.55
N ASN A 53 -14.50 -23.53 12.61
CA ASN A 53 -14.41 -24.85 11.99
C ASN A 53 -13.61 -24.80 10.69
N SER A 54 -13.85 -23.78 9.86
CA SER A 54 -13.16 -23.62 8.59
C SER A 54 -13.23 -22.18 8.09
N VAL A 55 -12.20 -21.81 7.31
CA VAL A 55 -12.13 -20.53 6.58
C VAL A 55 -11.93 -20.83 5.11
N SER A 56 -12.68 -20.17 4.25
CA SER A 56 -12.61 -20.33 2.79
C SER A 56 -12.90 -19.03 2.07
N ALA A 57 -12.47 -18.96 0.82
CA ALA A 57 -12.85 -17.90 -0.12
C ALA A 57 -13.45 -18.52 -1.37
N LEU A 58 -14.53 -17.92 -1.86
CA LEU A 58 -15.08 -18.15 -3.18
C LEU A 58 -14.48 -17.12 -4.12
N TRP A 59 -13.62 -17.56 -5.01
CA TRP A 59 -12.94 -16.75 -6.00
C TRP A 59 -13.71 -16.74 -7.33
N PHE A 60 -14.18 -15.56 -7.75
CA PHE A 60 -14.97 -15.38 -8.98
C PHE A 60 -14.13 -14.87 -10.17
N GLY A 61 -12.89 -14.42 -9.93
CA GLY A 61 -12.12 -13.71 -10.94
C GLY A 61 -12.70 -12.34 -11.25
N ILE A 62 -12.68 -11.95 -12.53
CA ILE A 62 -13.13 -10.64 -13.02
C ILE A 62 -14.65 -10.51 -13.20
N ASP A 63 -15.42 -11.58 -13.03
CA ASP A 63 -16.88 -11.56 -13.24
C ASP A 63 -17.59 -12.28 -12.08
N GLN A 64 -18.42 -11.54 -11.33
CA GLN A 64 -19.25 -12.09 -10.25
C GLN A 64 -20.23 -13.18 -10.68
N GLY A 65 -20.55 -13.25 -11.98
CA GLY A 65 -21.43 -14.27 -12.56
C GLY A 65 -20.75 -15.63 -12.78
N ASN A 66 -19.44 -15.71 -12.62
CA ASN A 66 -18.70 -16.97 -12.78
C ASN A 66 -19.07 -17.99 -11.68
N ILE A 67 -18.93 -19.28 -12.02
CA ILE A 67 -18.91 -20.33 -11.00
C ILE A 67 -17.61 -20.16 -10.20
N PRO A 68 -17.67 -19.92 -8.87
CA PRO A 68 -16.46 -19.63 -8.12
C PRO A 68 -15.59 -20.85 -7.86
N ASP A 69 -14.29 -20.64 -7.85
CA ASP A 69 -13.35 -21.58 -7.26
C ASP A 69 -13.44 -21.47 -5.71
N THR A 70 -13.49 -22.62 -5.03
CA THR A 70 -13.49 -22.67 -3.57
C THR A 70 -12.06 -22.90 -3.06
N LEU A 71 -11.51 -21.90 -2.36
CA LEU A 71 -10.16 -21.93 -1.83
C LEU A 71 -10.21 -22.02 -0.30
N THR A 72 -9.51 -23.01 0.27
CA THR A 72 -9.38 -23.15 1.74
C THR A 72 -8.24 -22.28 2.23
N LEU A 73 -8.51 -21.46 3.25
CA LEU A 73 -7.53 -20.61 3.92
C LEU A 73 -7.13 -21.27 5.25
N THR A 74 -5.86 -21.16 5.60
CA THR A 74 -5.30 -21.76 6.84
C THR A 74 -4.47 -20.75 7.59
N ASP A 75 -4.44 -20.90 8.93
CA ASP A 75 -3.60 -20.14 9.86
C ASP A 75 -2.60 -21.13 10.50
N ASN A 76 -1.59 -21.55 9.71
CA ASN A 76 -0.67 -22.63 10.10
C ASN A 76 0.81 -22.31 9.79
N GLY A 77 1.13 -21.07 9.37
CA GLY A 77 2.46 -20.62 9.00
C GLY A 77 2.94 -21.19 7.68
N SER A 78 2.03 -21.53 6.74
CA SER A 78 2.41 -22.09 5.43
C SER A 78 1.41 -21.75 4.34
N ASN A 79 1.80 -21.97 3.07
CA ASN A 79 0.97 -21.83 1.87
C ASN A 79 0.28 -20.45 1.71
N GLY A 80 0.97 -19.39 2.08
CA GLY A 80 0.45 -18.01 2.04
C GLY A 80 0.30 -17.41 3.41
N ASP A 81 -0.02 -18.21 4.41
CA ASP A 81 0.06 -17.80 5.79
C ASP A 81 1.53 -17.71 6.24
N ILE A 82 1.89 -16.60 6.93
CA ILE A 82 3.27 -16.29 7.32
C ILE A 82 3.51 -16.65 8.79
N ILE A 83 2.53 -16.37 9.66
CA ILE A 83 2.66 -16.52 11.11
C ILE A 83 1.52 -17.38 11.61
N ARG A 84 1.85 -18.59 12.08
CA ARG A 84 0.88 -19.51 12.65
C ARG A 84 0.16 -18.91 13.86
N ASP A 85 -1.14 -19.16 13.96
CA ASP A 85 -2.00 -18.81 15.09
C ASP A 85 -2.08 -17.29 15.36
N ASP A 86 -1.98 -16.46 14.30
CA ASP A 86 -2.12 -15.01 14.40
C ASP A 86 -3.51 -14.47 13.98
N ASN A 87 -4.44 -15.38 13.68
CA ASN A 87 -5.81 -15.15 13.25
C ASN A 87 -5.93 -14.58 11.82
N ILE A 88 -4.85 -14.60 11.05
CA ILE A 88 -4.85 -14.29 9.64
C ILE A 88 -4.81 -15.59 8.85
N TYR A 89 -5.96 -16.02 8.37
CA TYR A 89 -6.10 -17.18 7.51
C TYR A 89 -5.75 -16.82 6.09
N ALA A 90 -4.82 -17.53 5.47
CA ALA A 90 -4.39 -17.21 4.12
C ALA A 90 -4.20 -18.43 3.22
N VAL A 91 -4.17 -18.17 1.90
CA VAL A 91 -3.77 -19.13 0.88
C VAL A 91 -3.03 -18.41 -0.24
N LYS A 92 -1.98 -19.04 -0.77
CA LYS A 92 -1.29 -18.65 -2.00
C LYS A 92 -1.51 -19.70 -3.07
N VAL A 93 -2.15 -19.31 -4.18
CA VAL A 93 -2.59 -20.22 -5.24
C VAL A 93 -1.88 -19.89 -6.55
N ASN A 94 -1.46 -20.91 -7.29
CA ASN A 94 -0.98 -20.72 -8.66
C ASN A 94 -2.14 -20.30 -9.57
N ASN A 95 -1.98 -19.18 -10.26
CA ASN A 95 -2.97 -18.66 -11.20
C ASN A 95 -2.83 -19.38 -12.55
N ASN A 96 -3.29 -20.63 -12.61
CA ASN A 96 -3.32 -21.41 -13.84
C ASN A 96 -4.56 -22.34 -13.89
N PRO A 97 -5.03 -22.69 -15.10
CA PRO A 97 -6.30 -23.42 -15.29
C PRO A 97 -6.29 -24.88 -14.79
N LEU A 98 -5.13 -25.41 -14.36
CA LEU A 98 -5.05 -26.74 -13.73
C LEU A 98 -5.35 -26.66 -12.21
N VAL A 99 -5.34 -25.45 -11.64
CA VAL A 99 -5.52 -25.23 -10.20
C VAL A 99 -6.82 -24.49 -9.89
N ILE A 100 -7.14 -23.46 -10.68
CA ILE A 100 -8.36 -22.65 -10.57
C ILE A 100 -8.97 -22.42 -11.94
N GLN A 101 -10.30 -22.31 -12.02
CA GLN A 101 -11.00 -22.06 -13.29
C GLN A 101 -10.94 -20.58 -13.67
N ASN A 102 -11.10 -19.69 -12.69
CA ASN A 102 -11.12 -18.25 -12.89
C ASN A 102 -9.70 -17.67 -12.84
N THR A 103 -8.91 -17.94 -13.86
CA THR A 103 -7.53 -17.41 -13.95
C THR A 103 -7.53 -15.97 -14.45
N LEU A 104 -6.56 -15.20 -13.97
CA LEU A 104 -6.24 -13.86 -14.45
C LEU A 104 -5.16 -13.94 -15.54
N GLY A 105 -5.36 -13.19 -16.63
CA GLY A 105 -4.34 -12.97 -17.67
C GLY A 105 -3.71 -11.59 -17.53
N ASN A 106 -3.82 -10.80 -18.61
CA ASN A 106 -3.49 -9.38 -18.61
C ASN A 106 -4.73 -8.53 -18.26
N ASP A 107 -5.59 -9.06 -17.42
CA ASP A 107 -6.82 -8.40 -17.03
C ASP A 107 -6.51 -7.21 -16.12
N SER A 108 -7.38 -6.21 -16.18
CA SER A 108 -7.38 -5.05 -15.31
C SER A 108 -8.79 -4.71 -14.88
N GLY A 109 -8.92 -4.06 -13.73
CA GLY A 109 -10.20 -3.71 -13.14
C GLY A 109 -10.51 -4.54 -11.90
N SER A 110 -11.79 -4.67 -11.55
CA SER A 110 -12.20 -5.31 -10.31
C SER A 110 -12.19 -6.83 -10.41
N VAL A 111 -11.70 -7.48 -9.37
CA VAL A 111 -11.88 -8.91 -9.08
C VAL A 111 -12.78 -9.08 -7.88
N TYR A 112 -13.47 -10.21 -7.78
CA TYR A 112 -14.54 -10.45 -6.82
C TYR A 112 -14.28 -11.69 -5.99
N ILE A 113 -14.41 -11.55 -4.66
CA ILE A 113 -14.18 -12.60 -3.69
C ILE A 113 -15.32 -12.59 -2.66
N GLN A 114 -15.80 -13.77 -2.27
CA GLN A 114 -16.64 -13.90 -1.09
C GLN A 114 -15.91 -14.76 -0.05
N TYR A 115 -15.50 -14.13 1.03
CA TYR A 115 -14.90 -14.82 2.16
C TYR A 115 -15.98 -15.47 3.03
N ARG A 116 -15.66 -16.64 3.62
CA ARG A 116 -16.56 -17.43 4.47
C ARG A 116 -15.85 -17.98 5.68
N VAL A 117 -16.41 -17.76 6.84
CA VAL A 117 -15.96 -18.36 8.11
C VAL A 117 -17.09 -19.18 8.69
N SER A 118 -16.82 -20.43 9.04
CA SER A 118 -17.76 -21.34 9.69
C SER A 118 -17.47 -21.40 11.19
N PHE A 119 -18.50 -21.12 12.00
CA PHE A 119 -18.49 -21.23 13.46
C PHE A 119 -19.61 -22.18 13.87
N GLY A 120 -19.27 -23.41 14.29
CA GLY A 120 -20.28 -24.44 14.50
C GLY A 120 -21.14 -24.64 13.25
N ASP A 121 -22.46 -24.46 13.38
CA ASP A 121 -23.43 -24.59 12.28
C ASP A 121 -23.67 -23.25 11.52
N SER A 122 -23.06 -22.17 11.95
CA SER A 122 -23.23 -20.86 11.36
C SER A 122 -22.12 -20.54 10.35
N ILE A 123 -22.49 -19.94 9.20
CA ILE A 123 -21.55 -19.47 8.21
C ILE A 123 -21.71 -17.95 8.09
N ILE A 124 -20.64 -17.21 8.38
CA ILE A 124 -20.56 -15.78 8.16
C ILE A 124 -19.82 -15.54 6.84
N SER A 125 -20.36 -14.65 6.02
CA SER A 125 -19.78 -14.35 4.70
C SER A 125 -19.64 -12.86 4.51
N GLU A 126 -18.53 -12.47 3.88
CA GLU A 126 -18.28 -11.09 3.46
C GLU A 126 -17.83 -11.09 1.99
N ALA A 127 -18.49 -10.29 1.17
CA ALA A 127 -18.12 -10.10 -0.23
C ALA A 127 -17.27 -8.85 -0.36
N ASP A 128 -16.19 -8.95 -1.10
CA ASP A 128 -15.27 -7.84 -1.34
C ASP A 128 -14.81 -7.83 -2.80
N SER A 129 -14.25 -6.68 -3.22
CA SER A 129 -13.68 -6.50 -4.55
C SER A 129 -12.36 -5.75 -4.46
N PHE A 130 -11.41 -6.15 -5.31
CA PHE A 130 -10.07 -5.57 -5.36
C PHE A 130 -9.72 -5.20 -6.79
N GLU A 131 -8.96 -4.11 -6.95
CA GLU A 131 -8.50 -3.70 -8.26
C GLU A 131 -7.21 -4.45 -8.64
N ILE A 132 -7.15 -4.89 -9.90
CA ILE A 132 -5.97 -5.53 -10.50
C ILE A 132 -5.58 -4.83 -11.81
N GLY A 133 -4.42 -5.18 -12.32
CA GLY A 133 -3.83 -4.58 -13.51
C GLY A 133 -2.73 -3.60 -13.13
N ASN A 134 -2.38 -2.72 -14.06
CA ASN A 134 -1.43 -1.67 -13.76
C ASN A 134 -2.11 -0.55 -12.99
N LEU A 135 -1.67 -0.31 -11.77
CA LEU A 135 -2.22 0.66 -10.82
C LEU A 135 -1.27 1.86 -10.68
N ILE A 136 -1.86 3.03 -10.44
CA ILE A 136 -1.10 4.28 -10.31
C ILE A 136 -0.15 4.18 -9.12
N PRO A 137 1.16 4.44 -9.31
CA PRO A 137 2.14 4.52 -8.23
C PRO A 137 1.82 5.68 -7.27
N LYS A 138 2.29 5.59 -6.03
CA LYS A 138 1.99 6.55 -4.96
C LYS A 138 3.25 7.14 -4.34
N ILE A 139 3.29 8.46 -4.18
CA ILE A 139 4.25 9.13 -3.32
C ILE A 139 3.69 9.12 -1.89
N ILE A 140 4.32 8.35 -1.01
CA ILE A 140 3.89 8.19 0.39
C ILE A 140 4.31 9.40 1.21
N SER A 141 5.59 9.78 1.11
CA SER A 141 6.13 10.94 1.81
C SER A 141 7.24 11.60 1.02
N VAL A 142 7.44 12.88 1.30
CA VAL A 142 8.58 13.66 0.80
C VAL A 142 9.25 14.29 2.02
N VAL A 143 10.56 14.09 2.14
CA VAL A 143 11.42 14.84 3.05
C VAL A 143 12.16 15.86 2.19
N PHE A 144 11.84 17.13 2.39
CA PHE A 144 12.33 18.27 1.63
C PHE A 144 12.59 19.42 2.57
N PRO A 145 13.67 20.20 2.42
CA PRO A 145 13.98 21.29 3.35
C PRO A 145 12.95 22.41 3.25
N ASP A 146 12.53 22.96 4.39
CA ASP A 146 11.67 24.15 4.44
C ASP A 146 12.43 25.43 4.05
N SER A 147 13.74 25.46 4.34
CA SER A 147 14.59 26.60 4.03
C SER A 147 16.04 26.20 3.77
N MET A 148 16.74 27.00 2.98
CA MET A 148 18.18 26.89 2.73
C MET A 148 18.82 28.27 2.84
N GLN A 149 20.00 28.34 3.47
CA GLN A 149 20.76 29.59 3.54
C GLN A 149 21.48 29.83 2.23
N HIS A 150 21.33 31.03 1.69
CA HIS A 150 22.02 31.43 0.46
C HIS A 150 23.52 31.60 0.70
N PRO A 151 24.41 30.98 -0.08
CA PRO A 151 25.83 31.17 0.04
C PRO A 151 26.23 32.60 -0.36
N THR A 152 27.06 33.23 0.45
CA THR A 152 27.55 34.61 0.21
C THR A 152 28.82 34.64 -0.62
N GLU A 153 29.57 33.53 -0.68
CA GLU A 153 30.85 33.44 -1.38
C GLU A 153 30.74 32.65 -2.67
N SER A 154 31.47 33.09 -3.70
CA SER A 154 31.58 32.36 -4.96
C SER A 154 32.21 30.98 -4.74
N ASN A 155 31.69 29.98 -5.45
CA ASN A 155 32.06 28.56 -5.34
C ASN A 155 31.64 27.82 -4.07
N TYR A 156 30.83 28.47 -3.21
CA TYR A 156 30.15 27.79 -2.11
C TYR A 156 28.74 27.42 -2.55
N TYR A 157 28.26 26.27 -2.01
CA TYR A 157 26.92 25.75 -2.26
C TYR A 157 26.29 25.40 -0.93
N ALA A 158 25.04 25.84 -0.72
CA ALA A 158 24.17 25.20 0.26
C ALA A 158 23.72 23.86 -0.32
N ILE A 159 23.84 22.81 0.47
CA ILE A 159 23.55 21.44 0.05
C ILE A 159 22.55 20.84 1.03
N ASP A 160 21.50 20.23 0.53
CA ASP A 160 20.57 19.47 1.32
C ASP A 160 20.14 18.20 0.59
N SER A 161 19.55 17.25 1.31
CA SER A 161 19.11 15.97 0.77
C SER A 161 17.61 15.91 0.65
N ILE A 162 17.17 15.26 -0.42
CA ILE A 162 15.77 14.96 -0.69
C ILE A 162 15.57 13.47 -0.55
N PHE A 163 14.47 13.06 0.11
CA PHE A 163 14.02 11.67 0.15
C PHE A 163 12.55 11.61 -0.20
N VAL A 164 12.21 10.74 -1.14
CA VAL A 164 10.84 10.49 -1.58
C VAL A 164 10.54 9.01 -1.35
N SER A 165 9.70 8.72 -0.36
CA SER A 165 9.20 7.36 -0.14
C SER A 165 8.04 7.09 -1.07
N VAL A 166 8.08 5.96 -1.76
CA VAL A 166 7.11 5.59 -2.78
C VAL A 166 6.56 4.19 -2.55
N TYR A 167 5.42 3.94 -3.13
CA TYR A 167 4.77 2.63 -3.17
C TYR A 167 4.14 2.43 -4.54
N ASP A 168 4.37 1.26 -5.13
CA ASP A 168 3.67 0.83 -6.32
C ASP A 168 2.94 -0.47 -6.02
N PRO A 169 1.61 -0.55 -6.25
CA PRO A 169 0.85 -1.78 -6.04
C PRO A 169 1.33 -2.96 -6.89
N ASN A 170 1.96 -2.68 -8.04
CA ASN A 170 2.52 -3.67 -8.95
C ASN A 170 3.96 -4.07 -8.58
N GLY A 171 4.56 -3.36 -7.63
CA GLY A 171 5.91 -3.59 -7.11
C GLY A 171 6.90 -2.50 -7.53
N LEU A 172 7.97 -2.34 -6.76
CA LEU A 172 8.99 -1.29 -7.01
C LEU A 172 9.66 -1.41 -8.37
N ASN A 173 9.73 -2.62 -8.95
CA ASN A 173 10.29 -2.84 -10.28
C ASN A 173 9.42 -2.24 -11.41
N ASP A 174 8.17 -1.92 -11.14
CA ASP A 174 7.30 -1.24 -12.10
C ASP A 174 7.55 0.27 -12.15
N ILE A 175 8.19 0.84 -11.17
CA ILE A 175 8.58 2.25 -11.14
C ILE A 175 9.67 2.47 -12.20
N ARG A 176 9.39 3.37 -13.12
CA ARG A 176 10.32 3.79 -14.16
C ARG A 176 11.20 4.96 -13.72
N ASN A 177 10.59 6.02 -13.15
CA ASN A 177 11.27 7.25 -12.79
C ASN A 177 10.64 7.90 -11.56
N CYS A 178 11.52 8.41 -10.68
CA CYS A 178 11.18 9.44 -9.70
C CYS A 178 12.01 10.69 -10.02
N TYR A 179 11.38 11.84 -10.18
CA TYR A 179 12.10 13.07 -10.53
C TYR A 179 11.42 14.33 -9.96
N LEU A 180 12.19 15.40 -9.91
CA LEU A 180 11.80 16.72 -9.43
C LEU A 180 11.83 17.73 -10.58
N MET A 181 10.77 18.54 -10.71
CA MET A 181 10.77 19.80 -11.43
C MET A 181 10.89 20.93 -10.42
N PHE A 182 11.95 21.75 -10.54
CA PHE A 182 12.28 22.74 -9.52
C PHE A 182 12.19 24.14 -10.10
N GLN A 183 11.14 24.89 -9.73
CA GLN A 183 10.86 26.22 -10.23
C GLN A 183 11.47 27.28 -9.31
N LYS A 184 12.20 28.22 -9.91
CA LYS A 184 12.84 29.36 -9.23
C LYS A 184 11.83 30.48 -8.92
N PRO A 185 12.18 31.43 -8.04
CA PRO A 185 11.32 32.58 -7.72
C PRO A 185 10.96 33.47 -8.93
N ASP A 186 11.79 33.48 -9.95
CA ASP A 186 11.55 34.24 -11.21
C ASP A 186 10.63 33.51 -12.20
N GLY A 187 10.15 32.31 -11.83
CA GLY A 187 9.28 31.48 -12.64
C GLY A 187 10.01 30.55 -13.61
N THR A 188 11.33 30.69 -13.77
CA THR A 188 12.12 29.75 -14.59
C THR A 188 12.36 28.42 -13.83
N TYR A 189 12.74 27.36 -14.57
CA TYR A 189 13.08 26.09 -13.97
C TYR A 189 14.59 25.92 -13.80
N ALA A 190 15.00 25.25 -12.74
CA ALA A 190 16.36 24.76 -12.58
C ALA A 190 16.69 23.69 -13.64
N ASN A 191 17.96 23.34 -13.77
CA ASN A 191 18.44 22.34 -14.72
C ASN A 191 17.97 22.59 -16.17
N ASN A 192 17.87 23.88 -16.56
CA ASN A 192 17.38 24.32 -17.90
C ASN A 192 15.97 23.78 -18.24
N GLY A 193 15.15 23.48 -17.26
CA GLY A 193 13.81 22.92 -17.43
C GLY A 193 13.78 21.40 -17.60
N GLU A 194 14.93 20.74 -17.54
CA GLU A 194 15.01 19.29 -17.58
C GLU A 194 14.73 18.67 -16.19
N PRO A 195 14.17 17.45 -16.14
CA PRO A 195 13.94 16.74 -14.89
C PRO A 195 15.23 16.53 -14.06
N ILE A 196 15.10 16.65 -12.77
CA ILE A 196 16.14 16.30 -11.81
C ILE A 196 15.79 14.94 -11.21
N TYR A 197 16.45 13.87 -11.67
CA TYR A 197 16.12 12.50 -11.26
C TYR A 197 16.61 12.18 -9.85
N LEU A 198 15.77 11.45 -9.09
CA LEU A 198 16.11 10.82 -7.83
C LEU A 198 16.35 9.32 -8.06
N TYR A 199 17.13 8.68 -7.19
CA TYR A 199 17.55 7.30 -7.38
C TYR A 199 17.34 6.47 -6.09
N ASP A 200 17.01 5.20 -6.29
CA ASP A 200 16.91 4.15 -5.25
C ASP A 200 17.89 3.03 -5.65
N ASP A 201 19.21 3.32 -5.56
CA ASP A 201 20.27 2.46 -6.09
C ASP A 201 21.36 2.09 -5.09
N GLY A 202 21.20 2.47 -3.81
CA GLY A 202 22.19 2.22 -2.76
C GLY A 202 23.49 3.01 -3.00
N ASN A 203 23.39 4.21 -3.59
CA ASN A 203 24.51 5.08 -3.95
C ASN A 203 25.49 4.45 -4.96
N LYS A 204 24.97 3.63 -5.87
CA LYS A 204 25.74 2.91 -6.90
C LYS A 204 25.75 3.61 -8.26
N SER A 205 24.98 4.70 -8.44
CA SER A 205 24.93 5.38 -9.72
C SER A 205 26.32 5.91 -10.10
N GLU A 206 26.77 5.60 -11.32
CA GLU A 206 28.07 6.01 -11.88
C GLU A 206 28.13 7.52 -12.18
N SER A 207 27.01 8.23 -12.07
CA SER A 207 27.00 9.68 -12.16
C SER A 207 27.70 10.22 -10.90
N ASN A 208 28.68 11.13 -11.06
CA ASN A 208 29.38 11.84 -9.98
C ASN A 208 28.48 12.68 -9.06
N ILE A 209 27.19 12.36 -9.02
CA ILE A 209 26.18 12.99 -8.19
C ILE A 209 25.99 12.06 -7.00
N SER A 210 26.43 12.51 -5.82
CA SER A 210 26.13 11.81 -4.57
C SER A 210 24.61 11.87 -4.36
N VAL A 211 23.96 10.70 -4.37
CA VAL A 211 22.50 10.60 -4.24
C VAL A 211 22.05 10.34 -2.82
N TRP A 212 22.97 10.03 -1.89
CA TRP A 212 22.69 9.72 -0.47
C TRP A 212 21.70 8.57 -0.25
N ASP A 213 21.44 7.80 -1.28
CA ASP A 213 20.67 6.59 -1.10
C ASP A 213 21.50 5.55 -0.32
N GLN A 214 20.90 4.92 0.68
CA GLN A 214 21.59 3.98 1.57
C GLN A 214 21.33 2.53 1.21
N THR A 215 20.16 2.24 0.69
CA THR A 215 19.71 0.87 0.45
C THR A 215 18.97 0.80 -0.88
N ALA A 216 19.56 0.10 -1.84
CA ALA A 216 18.93 -0.07 -3.13
C ALA A 216 17.62 -0.85 -3.06
N ASN A 217 16.63 -0.41 -3.81
CA ASN A 217 15.31 -1.04 -3.96
C ASN A 217 14.52 -1.14 -2.64
N ASP A 218 14.63 -0.12 -1.79
CA ASP A 218 13.83 -0.02 -0.56
C ASP A 218 12.61 0.90 -0.71
N GLY A 219 12.43 1.52 -1.88
CA GLY A 219 11.35 2.45 -2.20
C GLY A 219 11.60 3.87 -1.69
N ILE A 220 12.84 4.21 -1.32
CA ILE A 220 13.23 5.57 -0.91
C ILE A 220 14.17 6.15 -1.97
N PHE A 221 13.60 6.93 -2.87
CA PHE A 221 14.35 7.65 -3.88
C PHE A 221 15.01 8.89 -3.29
N SER A 222 16.28 9.10 -3.53
CA SER A 222 17.02 10.22 -2.95
C SER A 222 17.88 10.98 -3.94
N ARG A 223 18.20 12.24 -3.56
CA ARG A 223 19.15 13.09 -4.26
C ARG A 223 19.60 14.25 -3.38
N LEU A 224 20.82 14.75 -3.64
CA LEU A 224 21.24 16.07 -3.15
C LEU A 224 20.74 17.18 -4.07
N ILE A 225 20.27 18.27 -3.47
CA ILE A 225 20.06 19.56 -4.14
C ILE A 225 21.11 20.57 -3.69
N THR A 226 21.45 21.47 -4.59
CA THR A 226 22.43 22.52 -4.31
C THR A 226 21.90 23.89 -4.71
N ILE A 227 22.14 24.90 -3.87
CA ILE A 227 21.89 26.30 -4.17
C ILE A 227 23.25 27.02 -4.17
N GLY A 228 23.63 27.62 -5.28
CA GLY A 228 24.82 28.44 -5.41
C GLY A 228 24.51 29.93 -5.22
N ASN A 229 25.56 30.76 -5.14
CA ASN A 229 25.42 32.18 -4.96
C ASN A 229 24.82 32.93 -6.18
N GLU A 230 24.73 32.27 -7.34
CA GLU A 230 24.08 32.79 -8.55
C GLU A 230 22.56 32.54 -8.54
N ASN A 231 22.06 31.73 -7.60
CA ASN A 231 20.65 31.44 -7.53
C ASN A 231 19.90 32.58 -6.78
N PRO A 232 18.70 32.98 -7.24
CA PRO A 232 17.97 34.07 -6.60
C PRO A 232 17.47 33.69 -5.21
N LEU A 233 17.40 34.67 -4.32
CA LEU A 233 16.69 34.57 -3.03
C LEU A 233 15.19 34.45 -3.28
N GLY A 234 14.49 33.76 -2.39
CA GLY A 234 13.04 33.67 -2.39
C GLY A 234 12.51 32.26 -2.34
N LYS A 235 11.25 32.10 -2.69
CA LYS A 235 10.55 30.84 -2.61
C LYS A 235 10.67 30.06 -3.92
N TYR A 236 11.17 28.83 -3.78
CA TYR A 236 11.25 27.83 -4.86
C TYR A 236 10.13 26.83 -4.69
N TYR A 237 9.57 26.36 -5.80
CA TYR A 237 8.55 25.33 -5.82
C TYR A 237 9.11 24.02 -6.38
N ALA A 238 8.92 22.95 -5.65
CA ALA A 238 9.33 21.61 -6.02
C ALA A 238 8.10 20.79 -6.40
N THR A 239 8.07 20.21 -7.60
CA THR A 239 7.04 19.23 -7.95
C THR A 239 7.72 17.90 -8.22
N PHE A 240 7.45 16.93 -7.36
CA PHE A 240 7.95 15.57 -7.46
C PHE A 240 7.00 14.74 -8.31
N TYR A 241 7.52 14.02 -9.27
CA TYR A 241 6.79 13.12 -10.14
C TYR A 241 7.29 11.69 -9.95
N LEU A 242 6.36 10.75 -9.96
CA LEU A 242 6.61 9.32 -9.92
C LEU A 242 5.86 8.67 -11.07
N ASN A 243 6.58 7.98 -11.96
CA ASN A 243 6.02 7.34 -13.15
C ASN A 243 6.37 5.86 -13.14
N ASP A 244 5.44 5.03 -13.62
CA ASP A 244 5.66 3.62 -13.91
C ASP A 244 6.09 3.38 -15.38
N TRP A 245 6.35 2.12 -15.73
CA TRP A 245 6.70 1.73 -17.10
C TRP A 245 5.52 1.79 -18.07
N ALA A 246 4.29 1.71 -17.60
CA ALA A 246 3.09 1.86 -18.43
C ALA A 246 2.72 3.32 -18.69
N GLY A 247 3.38 4.27 -18.02
CA GLY A 247 3.15 5.70 -18.17
C GLY A 247 2.10 6.28 -17.23
N LEU A 248 1.60 5.51 -16.27
CA LEU A 248 0.79 6.06 -15.19
C LEU A 248 1.72 6.87 -14.26
N PHE A 249 1.18 7.93 -13.67
CA PHE A 249 1.99 8.78 -12.82
C PHE A 249 1.18 9.42 -11.69
N THR A 250 1.91 9.81 -10.66
CA THR A 250 1.42 10.71 -9.61
C THR A 250 2.42 11.83 -9.38
N PHE A 251 1.97 12.88 -8.71
CA PHE A 251 2.86 13.98 -8.32
C PHE A 251 2.51 14.54 -6.93
N ARG A 252 3.50 15.20 -6.33
CA ARG A 252 3.35 15.95 -5.08
C ARG A 252 4.17 17.23 -5.14
N SER A 253 3.61 18.35 -4.65
CA SER A 253 4.31 19.64 -4.61
C SER A 253 4.73 20.02 -3.21
N ASP A 254 5.87 20.68 -3.11
CA ASP A 254 6.45 21.25 -1.91
C ASP A 254 7.18 22.55 -2.23
N SER A 255 7.80 23.19 -1.25
CA SER A 255 8.54 24.44 -1.47
C SER A 255 9.64 24.67 -0.44
N VAL A 256 10.70 25.33 -0.85
CA VAL A 256 11.81 25.74 0.00
C VAL A 256 12.04 27.26 -0.13
N VAL A 257 12.39 27.90 0.97
CA VAL A 257 12.76 29.34 0.98
C VAL A 257 14.27 29.48 1.06
N VAL A 258 14.85 30.10 0.04
CA VAL A 258 16.26 30.50 0.03
C VAL A 258 16.36 31.91 0.60
N HIS A 259 17.07 32.07 1.70
CA HIS A 259 17.20 33.31 2.46
C HIS A 259 18.67 33.63 2.76
N GLU A 260 18.95 34.90 3.15
CA GLU A 260 20.26 35.35 3.59
C GLU A 260 20.74 34.64 4.87
#